data_c3c66ea76b1e5a803b6bd1103ae1945a
#
_entry.id   c3c66ea76b1e5a803b6bd1103ae1945a
#
_cell.length_a   1.000
_cell.length_b   1.000
_cell.length_c   1.000
_cell.angle_alpha   90.00
_cell.angle_beta   90.00
_cell.angle_gamma   90.00
#
_symmetry.space_group_name_H-M   'P 1'
#
loop_
_entity.id
_entity.type
_entity.pdbx_description
1 polymer ?
#
loop_
_entity_poly.entity_id
_entity_poly.type
_entity_poly.pdbx_seq_one_letter_code
_entity_poly.pdbx_strand_id
1 'polypeptide(L)'
;MGNNFRLTIAPMPPLNSELLARAKSLGFSDRQIAHLSGQTEDEVRALRKKLGLVPSYRLVDTCAAEFEAYTPYYYSTYDCGDDEVKKNDAKKIMILGGGPNRIGQGIEFDYCCVHAAFALKEDGFETIMVNSNPETVSTDYDTSDKLFFEPLTLEDVLHIYEREKCHGAIAQFGGQTPLNLALGLQKNGVNIIGTSPQSIEIAEDRKLFAAMLDKLKIPQPPNGLATNAAEALEAAKKLGYPILVRPSFVLGGRAMQIVYSDAELSHYMKFAVEASPERPVLVDKFLEDATEVDVDCIADVGHSKPGAGTSVIGGMLEHIEFAGVHSGDAAMVLPPHTLAPKVMETIREYTHAMARELKVIGLMNVQYAVKDEKVYVLEVNPRASRTVPFVSKAIGVPLAKLAAKVMAGKTLAELGFTKEIRPDYFAVKESVFPFNRFHGQDILLSPEMRSTGEVMGLDADLGVAYAKSQMAASSTLPARGKVFISVSDAHKKDVAAVAKLFSDLGFELVATAGTANVLEKAGLKVQRTMKLLEGRPNVIDFLKNKEIQFVINTPSGAAPREDEIKIRTTAVYTGTPIATTLSGARAAALGIAALKKSGYSVKTIQEYH
;
A
#
# COMPACT_ATOMS: atom_id res chain seq x y z
N MET A 1 44.82 16.16 -2.64
CA MET A 1 44.57 17.62 -2.38
C MET A 1 43.16 17.90 -2.89
N GLY A 2 42.16 17.78 -2.03
CA GLY A 2 40.78 18.07 -2.36
C GLY A 2 40.47 19.52 -2.05
N ASN A 3 40.29 20.33 -3.08
CA ASN A 3 39.80 21.71 -2.92
C ASN A 3 38.33 21.67 -2.53
N ASN A 4 38.06 21.83 -1.23
CA ASN A 4 36.74 22.18 -0.72
C ASN A 4 36.42 23.61 -1.14
N PHE A 5 35.80 23.81 -2.29
CA PHE A 5 35.13 25.07 -2.61
C PHE A 5 33.89 25.18 -1.69
N ARG A 6 34.06 25.74 -0.51
CA ARG A 6 32.96 26.37 0.22
C ARG A 6 32.60 27.62 -0.56
N LEU A 7 31.53 27.57 -1.34
CA LEU A 7 30.85 28.77 -1.81
C LEU A 7 30.37 29.53 -0.56
N THR A 8 31.09 30.57 -0.20
CA THR A 8 30.63 31.59 0.75
C THR A 8 29.51 32.34 0.04
N ILE A 9 28.27 31.92 0.27
CA ILE A 9 27.10 32.67 -0.19
C ILE A 9 27.12 33.97 0.58
N ALA A 10 27.26 35.09 -0.14
CA ALA A 10 27.13 36.43 0.46
C ALA A 10 25.76 36.52 1.15
N PRO A 11 25.66 37.21 2.30
CA PRO A 11 24.39 37.40 2.97
C PRO A 11 23.38 38.00 1.98
N MET A 12 22.22 37.37 1.86
CA MET A 12 21.17 37.80 0.96
C MET A 12 20.70 39.19 1.36
N PRO A 13 20.48 40.11 0.41
CA PRO A 13 19.92 41.43 0.73
C PRO A 13 18.52 41.25 1.37
N PRO A 14 18.08 42.23 2.20
CA PRO A 14 16.74 42.19 2.78
C PRO A 14 15.68 41.98 1.71
N LEU A 15 14.73 41.06 1.95
CA LEU A 15 13.63 40.78 1.04
C LEU A 15 12.80 42.06 0.86
N ASN A 16 12.87 42.64 -0.33
CA ASN A 16 11.97 43.69 -0.77
C ASN A 16 10.96 43.17 -1.82
N SER A 17 10.01 43.99 -2.20
CA SER A 17 8.95 43.62 -3.15
C SER A 17 9.50 43.16 -4.49
N GLU A 18 10.50 43.85 -5.03
CA GLU A 18 11.08 43.56 -6.35
C GLU A 18 11.84 42.22 -6.35
N LEU A 19 12.70 42.01 -5.35
CA LEU A 19 13.46 40.77 -5.20
C LEU A 19 12.54 39.58 -4.98
N LEU A 20 11.49 39.73 -4.15
CA LEU A 20 10.52 38.70 -3.86
C LEU A 20 9.70 38.38 -5.11
N ALA A 21 9.21 39.37 -5.85
CA ALA A 21 8.48 39.18 -7.11
C ALA A 21 9.32 38.43 -8.15
N ARG A 22 10.60 38.84 -8.29
CA ARG A 22 11.55 38.17 -9.21
C ARG A 22 11.84 36.76 -8.79
N ALA A 23 12.03 36.49 -7.50
CA ALA A 23 12.25 35.13 -6.99
C ALA A 23 11.03 34.22 -7.31
N LYS A 24 9.83 34.74 -7.10
CA LYS A 24 8.59 34.00 -7.40
C LYS A 24 8.43 33.74 -8.92
N SER A 25 8.70 34.72 -9.78
CA SER A 25 8.63 34.52 -11.23
C SER A 25 9.67 33.52 -11.75
N LEU A 26 10.78 33.36 -11.04
CA LEU A 26 11.81 32.33 -11.31
C LEU A 26 11.50 30.96 -10.70
N GLY A 27 10.35 30.78 -10.03
CA GLY A 27 9.89 29.51 -9.49
C GLY A 27 10.42 29.16 -8.09
N PHE A 28 11.01 30.09 -7.35
CA PHE A 28 11.42 29.85 -5.95
C PHE A 28 10.17 29.74 -5.07
N SER A 29 10.08 28.67 -4.30
CA SER A 29 9.03 28.49 -3.29
C SER A 29 9.27 29.39 -2.07
N ASP A 30 8.20 29.69 -1.32
CA ASP A 30 8.30 30.43 -0.05
C ASP A 30 9.28 29.74 0.92
N ARG A 31 9.31 28.42 0.93
CA ARG A 31 10.25 27.59 1.72
C ARG A 31 11.71 27.77 1.30
N GLN A 32 12.00 27.80 -0.01
CA GLN A 32 13.36 28.04 -0.50
C GLN A 32 13.83 29.46 -0.18
N ILE A 33 12.95 30.44 -0.37
CA ILE A 33 13.23 31.84 -0.04
C ILE A 33 13.48 31.98 1.46
N ALA A 34 12.66 31.38 2.30
CA ALA A 34 12.82 31.37 3.76
C ALA A 34 14.18 30.82 4.19
N HIS A 35 14.57 29.66 3.62
CA HIS A 35 15.86 29.04 3.91
C HIS A 35 17.02 29.95 3.54
N LEU A 36 16.97 30.59 2.37
CA LEU A 36 18.04 31.51 1.90
C LEU A 36 18.10 32.83 2.68
N SER A 37 16.96 33.33 3.16
CA SER A 37 16.85 34.60 3.88
C SER A 37 16.96 34.47 5.41
N GLY A 38 17.03 33.23 5.94
CA GLY A 38 17.03 32.97 7.38
C GLY A 38 15.69 33.28 8.07
N GLN A 39 14.59 33.27 7.31
CA GLN A 39 13.23 33.48 7.80
C GLN A 39 12.48 32.13 7.85
N THR A 40 11.27 32.15 8.38
CA THR A 40 10.33 31.02 8.29
C THR A 40 9.48 31.10 7.02
N GLU A 41 8.96 29.98 6.55
CA GLU A 41 8.05 29.92 5.40
C GLU A 41 6.81 30.78 5.63
N ASP A 42 6.26 30.78 6.86
CA ASP A 42 5.10 31.58 7.24
C ASP A 42 5.38 33.09 7.17
N GLU A 43 6.58 33.54 7.57
CA GLU A 43 6.99 34.94 7.46
C GLU A 43 7.10 35.41 6.01
N VAL A 44 7.73 34.59 5.14
CA VAL A 44 7.82 34.88 3.71
C VAL A 44 6.43 34.95 3.08
N ARG A 45 5.56 33.99 3.40
CA ARG A 45 4.17 33.95 2.93
C ARG A 45 3.39 35.20 3.38
N ALA A 46 3.51 35.58 4.65
CA ALA A 46 2.85 36.76 5.19
C ALA A 46 3.33 38.05 4.49
N LEU A 47 4.65 38.19 4.28
CA LEU A 47 5.23 39.32 3.56
C LEU A 47 4.72 39.37 2.11
N ARG A 48 4.72 38.24 1.39
CA ARG A 48 4.25 38.14 0.01
C ARG A 48 2.78 38.56 -0.11
N LYS A 49 1.91 38.05 0.78
CA LYS A 49 0.49 38.43 0.83
C LYS A 49 0.29 39.91 1.11
N LYS A 50 1.08 40.49 2.08
CA LYS A 50 1.04 41.93 2.38
C LYS A 50 1.44 42.81 1.19
N LEU A 51 2.34 42.32 0.35
CA LEU A 51 2.78 43.01 -0.88
C LEU A 51 1.87 42.74 -2.08
N GLY A 52 0.79 41.96 -1.94
CA GLY A 52 -0.12 41.62 -3.02
C GLY A 52 0.46 40.63 -4.06
N LEU A 53 1.61 40.02 -3.74
CA LEU A 53 2.24 39.03 -4.61
C LEU A 53 1.59 37.66 -4.42
N VAL A 54 0.56 37.42 -5.21
CA VAL A 54 -0.19 36.14 -5.26
C VAL A 54 -0.15 35.60 -6.69
N PRO A 55 -0.17 34.26 -6.88
CA PRO A 55 -0.20 33.69 -8.22
C PRO A 55 -1.55 33.98 -8.88
N SER A 56 -1.54 34.17 -10.20
CA SER A 56 -2.71 34.03 -11.06
C SER A 56 -2.78 32.62 -11.64
N TYR A 57 -3.97 32.17 -11.99
CA TYR A 57 -4.18 30.84 -12.57
C TYR A 57 -4.64 30.95 -14.00
N ARG A 58 -3.99 30.19 -14.88
CA ARG A 58 -4.24 30.17 -16.30
C ARG A 58 -4.90 28.87 -16.70
N LEU A 59 -5.84 28.96 -17.65
CA LEU A 59 -6.42 27.79 -18.30
C LEU A 59 -5.41 27.21 -19.29
N VAL A 60 -5.25 25.88 -19.27
CA VAL A 60 -4.44 25.20 -20.28
C VAL A 60 -5.19 25.18 -21.61
N ASP A 61 -4.66 25.86 -22.60
CA ASP A 61 -5.21 25.82 -23.96
C ASP A 61 -4.84 24.50 -24.63
N THR A 62 -5.80 23.60 -24.73
CA THR A 62 -5.65 22.29 -25.38
C THR A 62 -6.04 22.33 -26.86
N CYS A 63 -6.43 23.50 -27.39
CA CYS A 63 -6.95 23.69 -28.73
C CYS A 63 -6.05 24.56 -29.63
N ALA A 64 -4.84 24.91 -29.18
CA ALA A 64 -3.86 25.75 -29.91
C ALA A 64 -4.47 27.11 -30.39
N ALA A 65 -5.36 27.68 -29.59
CA ALA A 65 -6.13 28.92 -29.88
C ALA A 65 -7.00 28.86 -31.13
N GLU A 66 -7.23 27.69 -31.72
CA GLU A 66 -8.15 27.51 -32.84
C GLU A 66 -9.61 27.49 -32.38
N PHE A 67 -9.87 27.00 -31.17
CA PHE A 67 -11.18 26.91 -30.53
C PHE A 67 -11.07 27.28 -29.06
N GLU A 68 -12.21 27.60 -28.42
CA GLU A 68 -12.26 27.76 -26.96
C GLU A 68 -11.97 26.44 -26.27
N ALA A 69 -10.97 26.40 -25.36
CA ALA A 69 -10.65 25.23 -24.57
C ALA A 69 -11.70 25.05 -23.45
N TYR A 70 -12.31 23.87 -23.39
CA TYR A 70 -13.29 23.50 -22.35
C TYR A 70 -12.71 22.60 -21.25
N THR A 71 -11.43 22.24 -21.34
CA THR A 71 -10.76 21.41 -20.33
C THR A 71 -10.63 22.16 -19.01
N PRO A 72 -10.92 21.54 -17.86
CA PRO A 72 -10.92 22.21 -16.56
C PRO A 72 -9.49 22.33 -15.96
N TYR A 73 -8.48 22.48 -16.80
CA TYR A 73 -7.07 22.41 -16.43
C TYR A 73 -6.48 23.78 -16.16
N TYR A 74 -5.97 23.98 -14.95
CA TYR A 74 -5.36 25.22 -14.51
C TYR A 74 -3.95 25.00 -13.97
N TYR A 75 -3.08 26.00 -14.17
CA TYR A 75 -1.74 26.10 -13.59
C TYR A 75 -1.49 27.49 -13.06
N SER A 76 -0.64 27.61 -12.05
CA SER A 76 -0.27 28.90 -11.46
C SER A 76 0.89 29.58 -12.19
N THR A 77 0.89 30.90 -12.17
CA THR A 77 2.01 31.71 -12.63
C THR A 77 2.12 32.99 -11.80
N TYR A 78 3.35 33.50 -11.64
CA TYR A 78 3.63 34.82 -11.08
C TYR A 78 3.96 35.85 -12.15
N ASP A 79 3.74 35.52 -13.41
CA ASP A 79 3.82 36.48 -14.51
C ASP A 79 2.61 37.40 -14.51
N CYS A 80 2.78 38.59 -15.09
CA CYS A 80 1.68 39.56 -15.20
C CYS A 80 0.56 39.00 -16.08
N GLY A 81 -0.66 39.03 -15.58
CA GLY A 81 -1.85 38.65 -16.32
C GLY A 81 -3.03 38.33 -15.41
N ASP A 82 -4.22 38.34 -16.02
CA ASP A 82 -5.48 38.11 -15.32
C ASP A 82 -5.65 36.62 -14.95
N ASP A 83 -6.36 36.40 -13.88
CA ASP A 83 -6.77 35.08 -13.42
C ASP A 83 -7.94 34.57 -14.29
N GLU A 84 -7.76 33.43 -14.96
CA GLU A 84 -8.71 32.87 -15.92
C GLU A 84 -9.70 31.88 -15.28
N VAL A 85 -9.54 31.56 -13.98
CA VAL A 85 -10.46 30.63 -13.30
C VAL A 85 -11.83 31.27 -13.13
N LYS A 86 -12.88 30.63 -13.67
CA LYS A 86 -14.26 31.07 -13.54
C LYS A 86 -14.70 31.07 -12.07
N LYS A 87 -15.17 32.23 -11.58
CA LYS A 87 -15.69 32.39 -10.21
C LYS A 87 -17.19 32.04 -10.20
N ASN A 88 -17.58 31.31 -9.15
CA ASN A 88 -18.99 31.05 -8.83
C ASN A 88 -19.17 30.92 -7.31
N ASP A 89 -20.42 30.89 -6.86
CA ASP A 89 -20.78 30.79 -5.43
C ASP A 89 -21.14 29.36 -4.99
N ALA A 90 -20.81 28.35 -5.79
CA ALA A 90 -21.05 26.95 -5.43
C ALA A 90 -20.25 26.56 -4.19
N LYS A 91 -20.78 25.64 -3.40
CA LYS A 91 -20.00 25.00 -2.32
C LYS A 91 -18.95 24.11 -2.95
N LYS A 92 -17.68 24.35 -2.62
CA LYS A 92 -16.54 23.69 -3.21
C LYS A 92 -15.84 22.78 -2.20
N ILE A 93 -15.48 21.57 -2.63
CA ILE A 93 -14.63 20.67 -1.86
C ILE A 93 -13.38 20.40 -2.69
N MET A 94 -12.21 20.62 -2.03
CA MET A 94 -10.92 20.31 -2.59
C MET A 94 -10.54 18.85 -2.28
N ILE A 95 -10.00 18.15 -3.27
CA ILE A 95 -9.49 16.79 -3.16
C ILE A 95 -8.00 16.84 -3.48
N LEU A 96 -7.16 16.42 -2.54
CA LEU A 96 -5.72 16.35 -2.75
C LEU A 96 -5.35 14.98 -3.30
N GLY A 97 -4.81 14.94 -4.51
CA GLY A 97 -4.36 13.73 -5.19
C GLY A 97 -3.05 13.18 -4.64
N GLY A 98 -2.53 12.12 -5.26
CA GLY A 98 -1.33 11.42 -4.79
C GLY A 98 -0.01 12.07 -5.18
N GLY A 99 -0.02 13.00 -6.13
CA GLY A 99 1.20 13.49 -6.78
C GLY A 99 1.81 12.45 -7.73
N PRO A 100 3.09 12.58 -8.08
CA PRO A 100 3.77 11.65 -8.97
C PRO A 100 3.79 10.23 -8.42
N ASN A 101 3.61 9.24 -9.29
CA ASN A 101 3.68 7.83 -8.92
C ASN A 101 5.08 7.49 -8.36
N ARG A 102 5.10 6.72 -7.29
CA ARG A 102 6.32 6.26 -6.61
C ARG A 102 6.19 4.78 -6.30
N ILE A 103 7.32 4.09 -6.22
CA ILE A 103 7.35 2.73 -5.65
C ILE A 103 6.76 2.79 -4.24
N GLY A 104 5.82 1.90 -3.95
CA GLY A 104 5.12 1.86 -2.66
C GLY A 104 3.92 2.81 -2.52
N GLN A 105 3.58 3.61 -3.55
CA GLN A 105 2.36 4.40 -3.62
C GLN A 105 1.56 3.96 -4.84
N GLY A 106 0.53 3.15 -4.62
CA GLY A 106 -0.24 2.54 -5.70
C GLY A 106 -1.31 3.48 -6.27
N ILE A 107 -1.80 3.12 -7.47
CA ILE A 107 -2.90 3.79 -8.18
C ILE A 107 -4.24 3.69 -7.42
N GLU A 108 -4.34 2.81 -6.44
CA GLU A 108 -5.55 2.59 -5.63
C GLU A 108 -5.98 3.85 -4.87
N PHE A 109 -5.03 4.71 -4.53
CA PHE A 109 -5.32 6.02 -3.92
C PHE A 109 -5.95 6.97 -4.92
N ASP A 110 -5.52 6.94 -6.18
CA ASP A 110 -6.12 7.73 -7.24
C ASP A 110 -7.56 7.31 -7.53
N TYR A 111 -7.84 6.00 -7.52
CA TYR A 111 -9.21 5.47 -7.56
C TYR A 111 -10.11 6.12 -6.49
N CYS A 112 -9.61 6.24 -5.25
CA CYS A 112 -10.38 6.87 -4.18
C CYS A 112 -10.64 8.35 -4.45
N CYS A 113 -9.67 9.09 -5.00
CA CYS A 113 -9.81 10.49 -5.38
C CYS A 113 -10.87 10.67 -6.49
N VAL A 114 -10.85 9.83 -7.52
CA VAL A 114 -11.83 9.83 -8.62
C VAL A 114 -13.24 9.58 -8.09
N HIS A 115 -13.42 8.52 -7.30
CA HIS A 115 -14.73 8.19 -6.73
C HIS A 115 -15.23 9.23 -5.74
N ALA A 116 -14.32 9.92 -5.03
CA ALA A 116 -14.68 11.07 -4.19
C ALA A 116 -15.21 12.23 -5.03
N ALA A 117 -14.54 12.58 -6.13
CA ALA A 117 -14.98 13.63 -7.04
C ALA A 117 -16.40 13.36 -7.57
N PHE A 118 -16.64 12.15 -8.06
CA PHE A 118 -17.97 11.77 -8.55
C PHE A 118 -19.05 11.82 -7.46
N ALA A 119 -18.75 11.28 -6.28
CA ALA A 119 -19.71 11.23 -5.17
C ALA A 119 -20.08 12.63 -4.65
N LEU A 120 -19.11 13.53 -4.57
CA LEU A 120 -19.33 14.91 -4.13
C LEU A 120 -20.11 15.71 -5.18
N LYS A 121 -19.83 15.49 -6.46
CA LYS A 121 -20.59 16.08 -7.57
C LYS A 121 -22.03 15.60 -7.57
N GLU A 122 -22.30 14.31 -7.34
CA GLU A 122 -23.66 13.76 -7.14
C GLU A 122 -24.40 14.47 -5.98
N ASP A 123 -23.69 14.90 -4.94
CA ASP A 123 -24.23 15.59 -3.77
C ASP A 123 -24.28 17.13 -3.95
N GLY A 124 -23.98 17.66 -5.15
CA GLY A 124 -24.12 19.07 -5.52
C GLY A 124 -22.95 19.97 -5.12
N PHE A 125 -21.79 19.41 -4.79
CA PHE A 125 -20.57 20.17 -4.59
C PHE A 125 -19.83 20.38 -5.91
N GLU A 126 -19.21 21.55 -6.09
CA GLU A 126 -18.19 21.73 -7.12
C GLU A 126 -16.88 21.11 -6.63
N THR A 127 -16.31 20.23 -7.42
CA THR A 127 -15.12 19.46 -7.05
C THR A 127 -13.85 20.10 -7.60
N ILE A 128 -12.86 20.29 -6.73
CA ILE A 128 -11.55 20.84 -7.07
C ILE A 128 -10.50 19.80 -6.82
N MET A 129 -9.90 19.28 -7.89
CA MET A 129 -8.77 18.37 -7.80
C MET A 129 -7.46 19.14 -7.81
N VAL A 130 -6.54 18.81 -6.91
CA VAL A 130 -5.16 19.30 -6.94
C VAL A 130 -4.23 18.09 -7.08
N ASN A 131 -3.58 17.97 -8.21
CA ASN A 131 -2.65 16.86 -8.48
C ASN A 131 -1.62 17.27 -9.54
N SER A 132 -0.39 16.80 -9.41
CA SER A 132 0.70 17.07 -10.35
C SER A 132 1.06 15.88 -11.25
N ASN A 133 0.30 14.78 -11.18
CA ASN A 133 0.53 13.61 -12.02
C ASN A 133 -0.37 13.67 -13.27
N PRO A 134 0.19 13.87 -14.49
CA PRO A 134 -0.63 13.93 -15.71
C PRO A 134 -1.06 12.55 -16.23
N GLU A 135 -0.51 11.47 -15.69
CA GLU A 135 -0.71 10.09 -16.15
C GLU A 135 -1.60 9.29 -15.18
N THR A 136 -2.71 9.90 -14.72
CA THR A 136 -3.63 9.23 -13.80
C THR A 136 -5.07 9.72 -13.98
N VAL A 137 -6.05 8.87 -13.64
CA VAL A 137 -7.46 9.11 -13.91
C VAL A 137 -8.03 10.33 -13.15
N SER A 138 -7.51 10.65 -11.96
CA SER A 138 -7.96 11.84 -11.23
C SER A 138 -7.63 13.16 -11.96
N THR A 139 -6.72 13.11 -12.92
CA THR A 139 -6.36 14.27 -13.76
C THR A 139 -6.98 14.24 -15.15
N ASP A 140 -7.91 13.32 -15.41
CA ASP A 140 -8.69 13.33 -16.63
C ASP A 140 -9.70 14.50 -16.62
N TYR A 141 -9.99 15.05 -17.80
CA TYR A 141 -10.80 16.26 -17.98
C TYR A 141 -12.25 16.13 -17.51
N ASP A 142 -12.75 14.92 -17.35
CA ASP A 142 -14.14 14.63 -16.96
C ASP A 142 -14.29 14.18 -15.50
N THR A 143 -13.19 14.08 -14.74
CA THR A 143 -13.22 13.61 -13.36
C THR A 143 -13.70 14.67 -12.37
N SER A 144 -13.13 15.87 -12.39
CA SER A 144 -13.48 16.98 -11.50
C SER A 144 -13.96 18.22 -12.26
N ASP A 145 -14.63 19.13 -11.57
CA ASP A 145 -15.09 20.38 -12.19
C ASP A 145 -13.95 21.36 -12.45
N LYS A 146 -12.89 21.30 -11.63
CA LYS A 146 -11.63 22.04 -11.82
C LYS A 146 -10.46 21.17 -11.41
N LEU A 147 -9.42 21.17 -12.23
CA LEU A 147 -8.14 20.52 -11.94
C LEU A 147 -7.03 21.55 -11.93
N PHE A 148 -6.33 21.64 -10.82
CA PHE A 148 -5.12 22.42 -10.68
C PHE A 148 -3.90 21.48 -10.80
N PHE A 149 -3.16 21.61 -11.89
CA PHE A 149 -1.89 20.92 -12.09
C PHE A 149 -0.79 21.63 -11.29
N GLU A 150 -0.80 21.38 -9.98
CA GLU A 150 0.13 22.01 -9.05
C GLU A 150 0.84 20.98 -8.17
N PRO A 151 2.06 21.29 -7.73
CA PRO A 151 2.73 20.47 -6.74
C PRO A 151 1.91 20.38 -5.46
N LEU A 152 1.94 19.21 -4.82
CA LEU A 152 1.31 19.04 -3.51
C LEU A 152 2.24 19.58 -2.42
N THR A 153 2.37 20.90 -2.37
CA THR A 153 3.10 21.64 -1.33
C THR A 153 2.14 22.45 -0.47
N LEU A 154 2.59 22.85 0.72
CA LEU A 154 1.77 23.69 1.60
C LEU A 154 1.41 25.02 0.92
N GLU A 155 2.37 25.66 0.26
CA GLU A 155 2.21 26.92 -0.44
C GLU A 155 1.12 26.84 -1.53
N ASP A 156 1.27 25.89 -2.47
CA ASP A 156 0.40 25.81 -3.64
C ASP A 156 -1.04 25.43 -3.25
N VAL A 157 -1.19 24.46 -2.34
CA VAL A 157 -2.51 24.05 -1.84
C VAL A 157 -3.22 25.20 -1.12
N LEU A 158 -2.51 25.96 -0.30
CA LEU A 158 -3.09 27.13 0.39
C LEU A 158 -3.53 28.21 -0.57
N HIS A 159 -2.78 28.49 -1.65
CA HIS A 159 -3.18 29.46 -2.66
C HIS A 159 -4.50 29.08 -3.34
N ILE A 160 -4.60 27.81 -3.77
CA ILE A 160 -5.81 27.31 -4.42
C ILE A 160 -7.00 27.34 -3.45
N TYR A 161 -6.80 26.87 -2.21
CA TYR A 161 -7.85 26.83 -1.20
C TYR A 161 -8.42 28.25 -0.89
N GLU A 162 -7.54 29.22 -0.69
CA GLU A 162 -7.93 30.61 -0.43
C GLU A 162 -8.59 31.25 -1.65
N ARG A 163 -8.06 30.98 -2.83
CA ARG A 163 -8.57 31.53 -4.10
C ARG A 163 -9.94 31.00 -4.41
N GLU A 164 -10.16 29.70 -4.28
CA GLU A 164 -11.44 29.04 -4.57
C GLU A 164 -12.45 29.15 -3.41
N LYS A 165 -12.03 29.57 -2.23
CA LYS A 165 -12.84 29.66 -1.01
C LYS A 165 -13.53 28.32 -0.71
N CYS A 166 -12.76 27.25 -0.70
CA CYS A 166 -13.28 25.92 -0.51
C CYS A 166 -13.95 25.76 0.85
N HIS A 167 -15.06 25.02 0.89
CA HIS A 167 -15.75 24.65 2.12
C HIS A 167 -14.94 23.69 2.98
N GLY A 168 -14.17 22.80 2.33
CA GLY A 168 -13.29 21.85 2.98
C GLY A 168 -12.30 21.23 2.01
N ALA A 169 -11.31 20.51 2.58
CA ALA A 169 -10.32 19.78 1.83
C ALA A 169 -10.20 18.33 2.33
N ILE A 170 -10.18 17.36 1.41
CA ILE A 170 -9.95 15.94 1.66
C ILE A 170 -8.47 15.65 1.44
N ALA A 171 -7.75 15.24 2.51
CA ALA A 171 -6.34 14.85 2.46
C ALA A 171 -6.12 13.33 2.58
N GLN A 172 -7.16 12.54 2.84
CA GLN A 172 -7.06 11.14 3.21
C GLN A 172 -7.12 10.15 2.05
N PHE A 173 -7.34 10.61 0.82
CA PHE A 173 -7.50 9.73 -0.34
C PHE A 173 -6.26 9.65 -1.23
N GLY A 174 -5.44 10.68 -1.28
CA GLY A 174 -4.23 10.73 -2.10
C GLY A 174 -2.99 10.02 -1.53
N GLY A 175 -3.15 9.23 -0.48
CA GLY A 175 -2.01 8.55 0.17
C GLY A 175 -1.19 9.46 1.07
N GLN A 176 0.09 9.12 1.29
CA GLN A 176 0.92 9.78 2.30
C GLN A 176 1.26 11.25 1.98
N THR A 177 1.39 11.61 0.70
CA THR A 177 1.78 12.99 0.32
C THR A 177 0.82 14.04 0.85
N PRO A 178 -0.51 13.98 0.58
CA PRO A 178 -1.44 14.95 1.14
C PRO A 178 -1.63 14.82 2.67
N LEU A 179 -1.48 13.63 3.24
CA LEU A 179 -1.54 13.47 4.70
C LEU A 179 -0.46 14.25 5.42
N ASN A 180 0.76 14.26 4.90
CA ASN A 180 1.86 15.03 5.45
C ASN A 180 1.61 16.55 5.46
N LEU A 181 0.68 17.03 4.62
CA LEU A 181 0.29 18.43 4.57
C LEU A 181 -0.85 18.77 5.55
N ALA A 182 -1.61 17.78 6.01
CA ALA A 182 -2.88 18.01 6.72
C ALA A 182 -2.75 18.91 7.96
N LEU A 183 -1.76 18.67 8.82
CA LEU A 183 -1.50 19.51 10.00
C LEU A 183 -1.10 20.94 9.61
N GLY A 184 -0.23 21.10 8.61
CA GLY A 184 0.20 22.41 8.12
C GLY A 184 -0.96 23.19 7.51
N LEU A 185 -1.80 22.54 6.72
CA LEU A 185 -3.00 23.13 6.13
C LEU A 185 -4.00 23.56 7.22
N GLN A 186 -4.28 22.71 8.21
CA GLN A 186 -5.17 23.03 9.31
C GLN A 186 -4.68 24.23 10.13
N LYS A 187 -3.37 24.32 10.44
CA LYS A 187 -2.76 25.46 11.13
C LYS A 187 -2.93 26.77 10.36
N ASN A 188 -3.02 26.70 9.05
CA ASN A 188 -3.24 27.85 8.17
C ASN A 188 -4.73 28.08 7.82
N GLY A 189 -5.67 27.49 8.58
CA GLY A 189 -7.09 27.77 8.47
C GLY A 189 -7.84 26.95 7.44
N VAL A 190 -7.22 25.92 6.84
CA VAL A 190 -7.92 24.98 5.95
C VAL A 190 -8.80 24.05 6.79
N ASN A 191 -10.07 23.98 6.43
CA ASN A 191 -11.01 23.01 7.01
C ASN A 191 -10.74 21.63 6.41
N ILE A 192 -9.95 20.80 7.10
CA ILE A 192 -9.74 19.40 6.71
C ILE A 192 -11.00 18.63 7.07
N ILE A 193 -11.72 18.13 6.08
CA ILE A 193 -12.90 17.28 6.26
C ILE A 193 -12.50 15.80 6.24
N GLY A 194 -13.15 14.99 7.08
CA GLY A 194 -12.76 13.61 7.35
C GLY A 194 -12.19 13.43 8.75
N THR A 195 -11.41 12.38 8.96
CA THR A 195 -10.73 12.14 10.25
C THR A 195 -9.74 13.27 10.53
N SER A 196 -9.73 13.77 11.77
CA SER A 196 -8.91 14.93 12.12
C SER A 196 -7.40 14.65 11.95
N PRO A 197 -6.60 15.68 11.57
CA PRO A 197 -5.15 15.53 11.49
C PRO A 197 -4.52 15.04 12.80
N GLN A 198 -5.09 15.39 13.97
CA GLN A 198 -4.64 14.91 15.28
C GLN A 198 -4.88 13.41 15.45
N SER A 199 -6.02 12.89 15.00
CA SER A 199 -6.30 11.46 15.04
C SER A 199 -5.40 10.67 14.07
N ILE A 200 -5.06 11.26 12.93
CA ILE A 200 -4.09 10.70 11.98
C ILE A 200 -2.70 10.65 12.62
N GLU A 201 -2.28 11.71 13.31
CA GLU A 201 -1.00 11.76 14.04
C GLU A 201 -0.92 10.67 15.12
N ILE A 202 -2.01 10.45 15.88
CA ILE A 202 -2.07 9.36 16.88
C ILE A 202 -1.82 7.99 16.21
N ALA A 203 -2.35 7.78 15.03
CA ALA A 203 -2.18 6.53 14.30
C ALA A 203 -0.76 6.35 13.72
N GLU A 204 -0.11 7.44 13.31
CA GLU A 204 1.21 7.44 12.67
C GLU A 204 2.37 7.52 13.67
N ASP A 205 2.19 8.21 14.81
CA ASP A 205 3.22 8.29 15.84
C ASP A 205 3.24 7.03 16.71
N ARG A 206 4.37 6.35 16.74
CA ARG A 206 4.52 5.07 17.45
C ARG A 206 4.21 5.13 18.94
N LYS A 207 4.57 6.22 19.60
CA LYS A 207 4.34 6.36 21.05
C LYS A 207 2.87 6.60 21.33
N LEU A 208 2.24 7.47 20.53
CA LEU A 208 0.81 7.76 20.65
C LEU A 208 -0.02 6.52 20.28
N PHE A 209 0.37 5.81 19.22
CA PHE A 209 -0.26 4.57 18.80
C PHE A 209 -0.17 3.49 19.89
N ALA A 210 1.01 3.24 20.45
CA ALA A 210 1.18 2.27 21.53
C ALA A 210 0.35 2.65 22.76
N ALA A 211 0.33 3.92 23.18
CA ALA A 211 -0.49 4.40 24.29
C ALA A 211 -2.00 4.20 24.03
N MET A 212 -2.45 4.41 22.79
CA MET A 212 -3.82 4.15 22.37
C MET A 212 -4.16 2.66 22.49
N LEU A 213 -3.30 1.77 21.99
CA LEU A 213 -3.53 0.32 22.06
C LEU A 213 -3.53 -0.18 23.52
N ASP A 214 -2.63 0.31 24.37
CA ASP A 214 -2.58 -0.01 25.80
C ASP A 214 -3.87 0.42 26.50
N LYS A 215 -4.37 1.64 26.23
CA LYS A 215 -5.66 2.13 26.73
C LYS A 215 -6.82 1.20 26.34
N LEU A 216 -6.82 0.74 25.08
CA LEU A 216 -7.84 -0.16 24.54
C LEU A 216 -7.62 -1.63 24.92
N LYS A 217 -6.49 -1.97 25.55
CA LYS A 217 -6.04 -3.34 25.87
C LYS A 217 -5.95 -4.23 24.62
N ILE A 218 -5.52 -3.65 23.51
CA ILE A 218 -5.33 -4.34 22.24
C ILE A 218 -3.86 -4.74 22.10
N PRO A 219 -3.55 -6.01 21.87
CA PRO A 219 -2.16 -6.47 21.74
C PRO A 219 -1.49 -5.92 20.47
N GLN A 220 -0.20 -5.56 20.59
CA GLN A 220 0.71 -5.33 19.48
C GLN A 220 1.95 -6.21 19.63
N PRO A 221 2.72 -6.50 18.57
CA PRO A 221 3.98 -7.19 18.70
C PRO A 221 4.92 -6.42 19.66
N PRO A 222 5.68 -7.11 20.51
CA PRO A 222 6.71 -6.45 21.33
C PRO A 222 7.67 -5.67 20.43
N ASN A 223 8.01 -4.46 20.82
CA ASN A 223 8.83 -3.56 20.00
C ASN A 223 9.85 -2.76 20.83
N GLY A 224 10.80 -2.15 20.14
CA GLY A 224 11.79 -1.26 20.69
C GLY A 224 12.20 -0.16 19.70
N LEU A 225 12.83 0.87 20.21
CA LEU A 225 13.39 1.98 19.43
C LEU A 225 14.90 1.98 19.62
N ALA A 226 15.65 2.27 18.56
CA ALA A 226 17.10 2.38 18.59
C ALA A 226 17.56 3.57 17.75
N THR A 227 18.43 4.39 18.31
CA THR A 227 19.07 5.52 17.60
C THR A 227 20.46 5.16 17.08
N ASN A 228 21.00 4.02 17.55
CA ASN A 228 22.31 3.52 17.17
C ASN A 228 22.34 1.98 17.22
N ALA A 229 23.44 1.40 16.71
CA ALA A 229 23.58 -0.06 16.62
C ALA A 229 23.62 -0.75 17.99
N ALA A 230 24.16 -0.12 19.04
CA ALA A 230 24.22 -0.71 20.38
C ALA A 230 22.82 -0.83 21.00
N GLU A 231 22.00 0.20 20.89
CA GLU A 231 20.61 0.18 21.33
C GLU A 231 19.78 -0.84 20.55
N ALA A 232 20.02 -0.96 19.22
CA ALA A 232 19.34 -1.95 18.40
C ALA A 232 19.67 -3.39 18.85
N LEU A 233 20.95 -3.69 19.14
CA LEU A 233 21.36 -4.99 19.67
C LEU A 233 20.77 -5.27 21.05
N GLU A 234 20.67 -4.26 21.93
CA GLU A 234 20.03 -4.42 23.23
C GLU A 234 18.53 -4.70 23.08
N ALA A 235 17.84 -3.98 22.20
CA ALA A 235 16.44 -4.25 21.87
C ALA A 235 16.26 -5.67 21.31
N ALA A 236 17.12 -6.08 20.37
CA ALA A 236 17.07 -7.42 19.77
C ALA A 236 17.28 -8.54 20.82
N LYS A 237 18.18 -8.35 21.79
CA LYS A 237 18.37 -9.29 22.89
C LYS A 237 17.13 -9.46 23.77
N LYS A 238 16.38 -8.37 24.01
CA LYS A 238 15.13 -8.41 24.79
C LYS A 238 13.99 -9.06 24.02
N LEU A 239 13.91 -8.79 22.70
CA LEU A 239 12.82 -9.28 21.84
C LEU A 239 13.06 -10.73 21.37
N GLY A 240 14.31 -11.13 21.22
CA GLY A 240 14.71 -12.40 20.57
C GLY A 240 14.48 -12.37 19.06
N TYR A 241 15.38 -13.04 18.31
CA TYR A 241 15.24 -13.17 16.86
C TYR A 241 14.11 -14.14 16.48
N PRO A 242 13.54 -14.02 15.25
CA PRO A 242 13.76 -12.94 14.29
C PRO A 242 13.09 -11.63 14.71
N ILE A 243 13.62 -10.52 14.20
CA ILE A 243 13.09 -9.16 14.37
C ILE A 243 12.89 -8.50 13.02
N LEU A 244 11.93 -7.59 12.94
CA LEU A 244 11.73 -6.69 11.82
C LEU A 244 12.35 -5.33 12.15
N VAL A 245 13.25 -4.86 11.31
CA VAL A 245 13.93 -3.57 11.48
C VAL A 245 13.48 -2.63 10.39
N ARG A 246 13.10 -1.41 10.76
CA ARG A 246 12.62 -0.41 9.80
C ARG A 246 13.03 1.01 10.21
N PRO A 247 13.47 1.86 9.26
CA PRO A 247 13.66 3.28 9.54
C PRO A 247 12.31 3.92 9.86
N SER A 248 12.31 4.98 10.67
CA SER A 248 11.11 5.78 10.89
C SER A 248 10.73 6.52 9.59
N PHE A 249 9.42 6.60 9.30
CA PHE A 249 8.86 7.35 8.17
C PHE A 249 9.29 6.88 6.76
N VAL A 250 9.31 5.58 6.53
CA VAL A 250 9.49 5.00 5.19
C VAL A 250 8.16 4.69 4.53
N LEU A 251 8.13 4.85 3.21
CA LEU A 251 6.95 4.61 2.37
C LEU A 251 7.06 3.24 1.69
N GLY A 252 5.96 2.46 1.67
CA GLY A 252 5.90 1.19 0.94
C GLY A 252 6.90 0.14 1.42
N GLY A 253 7.23 0.13 2.71
CA GLY A 253 8.16 -0.84 3.29
C GLY A 253 9.63 -0.66 2.89
N ARG A 254 9.98 0.45 2.23
CA ARG A 254 11.35 0.71 1.78
C ARG A 254 12.36 0.57 2.92
N ALA A 255 13.44 -0.17 2.65
CA ALA A 255 14.49 -0.46 3.61
C ALA A 255 14.02 -1.19 4.89
N MET A 256 12.84 -1.81 4.90
CA MET A 256 12.46 -2.76 5.96
C MET A 256 13.16 -4.10 5.73
N GLN A 257 13.65 -4.72 6.81
CA GLN A 257 14.34 -6.00 6.71
C GLN A 257 14.02 -6.89 7.91
N ILE A 258 13.75 -8.17 7.64
CA ILE A 258 13.68 -9.20 8.66
C ILE A 258 15.12 -9.66 8.94
N VAL A 259 15.50 -9.67 10.20
CA VAL A 259 16.87 -9.92 10.67
C VAL A 259 16.86 -11.10 11.63
N TYR A 260 17.80 -12.03 11.44
CA TYR A 260 17.87 -13.28 12.17
C TYR A 260 19.08 -13.40 13.10
N SER A 261 20.00 -12.43 13.07
CA SER A 261 21.23 -12.48 13.87
C SER A 261 21.80 -11.09 14.19
N ASP A 262 22.66 -11.02 15.23
CA ASP A 262 23.40 -9.82 15.60
C ASP A 262 24.26 -9.28 14.45
N ALA A 263 24.83 -10.18 13.62
CA ALA A 263 25.67 -9.82 12.48
C ALA A 263 24.85 -9.12 11.39
N GLU A 264 23.68 -9.66 11.05
CA GLU A 264 22.77 -9.05 10.09
C GLU A 264 22.23 -7.70 10.60
N LEU A 265 21.87 -7.62 11.89
CA LEU A 265 21.43 -6.38 12.50
C LEU A 265 22.51 -5.30 12.45
N SER A 266 23.75 -5.64 12.79
CA SER A 266 24.87 -4.71 12.74
C SER A 266 25.17 -4.22 11.32
N HIS A 267 25.02 -5.10 10.33
CA HIS A 267 25.15 -4.73 8.91
C HIS A 267 24.05 -3.77 8.47
N TYR A 268 22.79 -4.08 8.79
CA TYR A 268 21.63 -3.23 8.48
C TYR A 268 21.76 -1.83 9.10
N MET A 269 22.15 -1.75 10.38
CA MET A 269 22.23 -0.49 11.11
C MET A 269 23.26 0.49 10.52
N LYS A 270 24.32 0.01 9.86
CA LYS A 270 25.28 0.88 9.15
C LYS A 270 24.58 1.66 8.04
N PHE A 271 23.73 1.01 7.25
CA PHE A 271 23.00 1.67 6.16
C PHE A 271 21.80 2.48 6.65
N ALA A 272 21.08 1.99 7.65
CA ALA A 272 19.87 2.64 8.16
C ALA A 272 20.20 3.97 8.86
N VAL A 273 21.28 4.01 9.64
CA VAL A 273 21.75 5.24 10.31
C VAL A 273 22.33 6.25 9.30
N GLU A 274 23.03 5.79 8.27
CA GLU A 274 23.51 6.65 7.18
C GLU A 274 22.35 7.29 6.40
N ALA A 275 21.25 6.54 6.19
CA ALA A 275 20.07 7.01 5.47
C ALA A 275 19.23 8.02 6.28
N SER A 276 19.27 7.98 7.61
CA SER A 276 18.49 8.85 8.50
C SER A 276 19.18 9.06 9.85
N PRO A 277 20.24 9.88 9.92
CA PRO A 277 21.09 10.01 11.11
C PRO A 277 20.37 10.56 12.36
N GLU A 278 19.31 11.33 12.17
CA GLU A 278 18.60 12.03 13.25
C GLU A 278 17.33 11.30 13.73
N ARG A 279 17.01 10.14 13.17
CA ARG A 279 15.72 9.47 13.44
C ARG A 279 15.92 8.06 13.95
N PRO A 280 15.12 7.62 14.94
CA PRO A 280 15.24 6.27 15.47
C PRO A 280 14.84 5.21 14.44
N VAL A 281 15.49 4.06 14.53
CA VAL A 281 15.12 2.83 13.84
C VAL A 281 14.17 2.04 14.74
N LEU A 282 13.11 1.50 14.17
CA LEU A 282 12.16 0.64 14.86
C LEU A 282 12.65 -0.81 14.81
N VAL A 283 12.56 -1.50 15.93
CA VAL A 283 12.90 -2.92 16.08
C VAL A 283 11.68 -3.63 16.63
N ASP A 284 10.97 -4.35 15.78
CA ASP A 284 9.74 -5.06 16.15
C ASP A 284 10.00 -6.58 16.24
N LYS A 285 9.39 -7.29 17.18
CA LYS A 285 9.39 -8.76 17.16
C LYS A 285 8.68 -9.24 15.91
N PHE A 286 9.36 -9.97 15.06
CA PHE A 286 8.76 -10.59 13.90
C PHE A 286 8.00 -11.87 14.30
N LEU A 287 6.74 -11.95 13.87
CA LEU A 287 5.85 -13.07 14.15
C LEU A 287 5.93 -14.07 12.98
N GLU A 288 6.91 -14.96 12.99
CA GLU A 288 7.04 -16.01 11.96
C GLU A 288 5.77 -16.86 11.87
N ASP A 289 5.42 -17.28 10.66
CA ASP A 289 4.26 -18.13 10.36
C ASP A 289 2.90 -17.54 10.85
N ALA A 290 2.84 -16.26 11.16
CA ALA A 290 1.58 -15.60 11.46
C ALA A 290 0.77 -15.41 10.18
N THR A 291 -0.55 -15.49 10.27
CA THR A 291 -1.47 -15.10 9.20
C THR A 291 -1.74 -13.61 9.30
N GLU A 292 -1.46 -12.84 8.26
CA GLU A 292 -1.84 -11.43 8.21
C GLU A 292 -3.27 -11.26 7.73
N VAL A 293 -3.91 -10.19 8.21
CA VAL A 293 -5.30 -9.85 7.88
C VAL A 293 -5.40 -8.35 7.70
N ASP A 294 -5.84 -7.91 6.52
CA ASP A 294 -6.19 -6.53 6.26
C ASP A 294 -7.70 -6.32 6.47
N VAL A 295 -8.06 -5.26 7.15
CA VAL A 295 -9.47 -4.91 7.40
C VAL A 295 -9.74 -3.47 6.97
N ASP A 296 -10.61 -3.32 5.98
CA ASP A 296 -11.13 -2.00 5.61
C ASP A 296 -12.44 -1.70 6.37
N CYS A 297 -12.50 -0.52 6.94
CA CYS A 297 -13.62 -0.03 7.72
C CYS A 297 -14.02 1.36 7.24
N ILE A 298 -15.31 1.66 7.28
CA ILE A 298 -15.85 3.00 7.09
C ILE A 298 -16.59 3.44 8.36
N ALA A 299 -16.44 4.70 8.77
CA ALA A 299 -17.04 5.19 9.99
C ALA A 299 -17.47 6.66 9.88
N ASP A 300 -18.51 7.01 10.63
CA ASP A 300 -19.00 8.38 10.82
C ASP A 300 -18.92 8.83 12.30
N VAL A 301 -18.12 8.12 13.08
CA VAL A 301 -18.03 8.30 14.55
C VAL A 301 -17.61 9.71 14.95
N GLY A 302 -16.76 10.36 14.15
CA GLY A 302 -16.29 11.71 14.45
C GLY A 302 -17.35 12.81 14.27
N HIS A 303 -18.43 12.56 13.52
CA HIS A 303 -19.54 13.51 13.34
C HIS A 303 -20.54 13.49 14.50
N SER A 304 -20.58 12.41 15.24
CA SER A 304 -21.65 12.14 16.19
C SER A 304 -21.27 12.58 17.60
N LYS A 305 -22.30 12.82 18.44
CA LYS A 305 -22.07 12.90 19.87
C LYS A 305 -21.40 11.61 20.35
N PRO A 306 -20.54 11.65 21.40
CA PRO A 306 -19.89 10.45 21.90
C PRO A 306 -20.87 9.27 22.08
N GLY A 307 -20.61 8.17 21.37
CA GLY A 307 -21.42 6.94 21.41
C GLY A 307 -22.56 6.83 20.38
N ALA A 308 -22.79 7.83 19.53
CA ALA A 308 -23.91 7.81 18.57
C ALA A 308 -23.48 7.45 17.13
N GLY A 309 -22.19 7.54 16.79
CA GLY A 309 -21.70 7.22 15.44
C GLY A 309 -21.53 5.72 15.20
N THR A 310 -21.52 5.36 13.93
CA THR A 310 -21.44 3.98 13.45
C THR A 310 -20.08 3.73 12.79
N SER A 311 -19.56 2.51 12.91
CA SER A 311 -18.47 2.00 12.09
C SER A 311 -18.88 0.65 11.49
N VAL A 312 -18.57 0.44 10.22
CA VAL A 312 -18.93 -0.77 9.47
C VAL A 312 -17.69 -1.34 8.81
N ILE A 313 -17.46 -2.63 8.97
CA ILE A 313 -16.41 -3.33 8.27
C ILE A 313 -16.83 -3.50 6.81
N GLY A 314 -16.04 -2.95 5.89
CA GLY A 314 -16.22 -3.12 4.46
C GLY A 314 -15.74 -4.48 3.99
N GLY A 315 -14.60 -4.94 4.50
CA GLY A 315 -14.06 -6.26 4.20
C GLY A 315 -12.93 -6.67 5.12
N MET A 316 -12.80 -7.97 5.30
CA MET A 316 -11.71 -8.62 6.02
C MET A 316 -11.01 -9.57 5.06
N LEU A 317 -9.74 -9.32 4.76
CA LEU A 317 -8.93 -10.05 3.80
C LEU A 317 -7.87 -10.85 4.52
N GLU A 318 -7.90 -12.16 4.38
CA GLU A 318 -6.87 -13.07 4.89
C GLU A 318 -5.76 -13.23 3.84
N HIS A 319 -4.50 -13.04 4.23
CA HIS A 319 -3.36 -13.26 3.34
C HIS A 319 -3.12 -14.76 3.11
N ILE A 320 -2.82 -15.12 1.86
CA ILE A 320 -2.41 -16.48 1.49
C ILE A 320 -0.96 -16.72 1.86
N GLU A 321 -0.09 -15.73 1.69
CA GLU A 321 1.28 -15.76 2.17
C GLU A 321 1.34 -15.52 3.67
N PHE A 322 2.40 -16.04 4.31
CA PHE A 322 2.68 -15.74 5.70
C PHE A 322 3.16 -14.31 5.90
N ALA A 323 3.09 -13.83 7.14
CA ALA A 323 3.52 -12.50 7.55
C ALA A 323 4.93 -12.15 7.05
N GLY A 324 5.11 -10.86 6.73
CA GLY A 324 6.37 -10.30 6.23
C GLY A 324 6.40 -9.99 4.74
N VAL A 325 5.28 -10.20 4.04
CA VAL A 325 5.06 -9.73 2.67
C VAL A 325 4.25 -8.45 2.72
N HIS A 326 4.65 -7.44 1.92
CA HIS A 326 3.89 -6.20 1.84
C HIS A 326 2.44 -6.45 1.41
N SER A 327 1.45 -5.80 2.04
CA SER A 327 0.02 -6.00 1.76
C SER A 327 -0.37 -5.76 0.28
N GLY A 328 0.34 -4.86 -0.41
CA GLY A 328 0.18 -4.64 -1.86
C GLY A 328 0.62 -5.84 -2.71
N ASP A 329 1.53 -6.67 -2.20
CA ASP A 329 2.14 -7.80 -2.92
C ASP A 329 1.54 -9.15 -2.55
N ALA A 330 0.91 -9.26 -1.37
CA ALA A 330 0.31 -10.51 -0.91
C ALA A 330 -0.96 -10.86 -1.70
N ALA A 331 -1.12 -12.14 -2.02
CA ALA A 331 -2.40 -12.69 -2.43
C ALA A 331 -3.34 -12.75 -1.21
N MET A 332 -4.62 -12.39 -1.38
CA MET A 332 -5.57 -12.27 -0.28
C MET A 332 -6.92 -12.89 -0.65
N VAL A 333 -7.62 -13.37 0.36
CA VAL A 333 -8.97 -13.96 0.21
C VAL A 333 -9.98 -13.20 1.05
N LEU A 334 -11.11 -12.85 0.46
CA LEU A 334 -12.30 -12.32 1.11
C LEU A 334 -13.48 -13.24 0.78
N PRO A 335 -14.25 -13.72 1.79
CA PRO A 335 -14.01 -13.63 3.23
C PRO A 335 -12.86 -14.53 3.69
N PRO A 336 -12.32 -14.34 4.91
CA PRO A 336 -11.34 -15.23 5.51
C PRO A 336 -11.80 -16.69 5.51
N HIS A 337 -10.88 -17.64 5.30
CA HIS A 337 -11.21 -19.04 5.12
C HIS A 337 -10.51 -20.01 6.10
N THR A 338 -9.39 -19.59 6.72
CA THR A 338 -8.69 -20.40 7.72
C THR A 338 -8.89 -19.91 9.15
N LEU A 339 -9.30 -18.65 9.32
CA LEU A 339 -9.44 -18.04 10.63
C LEU A 339 -10.66 -18.57 11.39
N ALA A 340 -10.47 -18.92 12.66
CA ALA A 340 -11.56 -19.33 13.53
C ALA A 340 -12.58 -18.19 13.74
N PRO A 341 -13.89 -18.48 13.86
CA PRO A 341 -14.91 -17.45 14.07
C PRO A 341 -14.63 -16.52 15.24
N LYS A 342 -14.07 -17.03 16.35
CA LYS A 342 -13.69 -16.25 17.52
C LYS A 342 -12.59 -15.23 17.21
N VAL A 343 -11.62 -15.60 16.40
CA VAL A 343 -10.54 -14.69 15.96
C VAL A 343 -11.11 -13.57 15.11
N MET A 344 -11.99 -13.90 14.17
CA MET A 344 -12.67 -12.90 13.34
C MET A 344 -13.50 -11.92 14.16
N GLU A 345 -14.18 -12.40 15.22
CA GLU A 345 -14.94 -11.53 16.11
C GLU A 345 -14.02 -10.58 16.90
N THR A 346 -12.91 -11.09 17.44
CA THR A 346 -11.91 -10.27 18.10
C THR A 346 -11.36 -9.16 17.17
N ILE A 347 -11.10 -9.48 15.89
CA ILE A 347 -10.66 -8.51 14.89
C ILE A 347 -11.74 -7.42 14.70
N ARG A 348 -13.03 -7.79 14.63
CA ARG A 348 -14.13 -6.82 14.54
C ARG A 348 -14.19 -5.89 15.75
N GLU A 349 -14.16 -6.47 16.95
CA GLU A 349 -14.17 -5.71 18.21
C GLU A 349 -13.03 -4.70 18.26
N TYR A 350 -11.81 -5.10 17.91
CA TYR A 350 -10.63 -4.23 17.89
C TYR A 350 -10.76 -3.13 16.83
N THR A 351 -11.22 -3.46 15.64
CA THR A 351 -11.44 -2.49 14.56
C THR A 351 -12.45 -1.41 14.98
N HIS A 352 -13.60 -1.82 15.52
CA HIS A 352 -14.62 -0.88 16.01
C HIS A 352 -14.13 -0.04 17.21
N ALA A 353 -13.33 -0.61 18.10
CA ALA A 353 -12.76 0.12 19.23
C ALA A 353 -11.80 1.22 18.77
N MET A 354 -10.91 0.91 17.83
CA MET A 354 -9.97 1.89 17.26
C MET A 354 -10.68 2.96 16.43
N ALA A 355 -11.72 2.61 15.66
CA ALA A 355 -12.52 3.59 14.92
C ALA A 355 -13.16 4.61 15.87
N ARG A 356 -13.68 4.17 17.01
CA ARG A 356 -14.24 5.06 18.06
C ARG A 356 -13.18 5.92 18.72
N GLU A 357 -12.05 5.34 19.10
CA GLU A 357 -10.98 6.08 19.80
C GLU A 357 -10.37 7.16 18.89
N LEU A 358 -10.12 6.84 17.63
CA LEU A 358 -9.60 7.77 16.62
C LEU A 358 -10.67 8.72 16.05
N LYS A 359 -11.93 8.58 16.46
CA LYS A 359 -13.06 9.38 15.94
C LYS A 359 -13.08 9.43 14.43
N VAL A 360 -13.00 8.26 13.80
CA VAL A 360 -12.86 8.13 12.36
C VAL A 360 -14.07 8.72 11.62
N ILE A 361 -13.78 9.47 10.56
CA ILE A 361 -14.74 9.98 9.58
C ILE A 361 -14.25 9.58 8.19
N GLY A 362 -14.97 8.68 7.54
CA GLY A 362 -14.57 8.08 6.26
C GLY A 362 -13.89 6.73 6.45
N LEU A 363 -12.83 6.48 5.68
CA LEU A 363 -12.14 5.19 5.64
C LEU A 363 -11.10 5.03 6.76
N MET A 364 -10.96 3.79 7.20
CA MET A 364 -9.86 3.32 8.06
C MET A 364 -9.46 1.91 7.63
N ASN A 365 -8.17 1.66 7.50
CA ASN A 365 -7.60 0.32 7.31
C ASN A 365 -6.82 -0.08 8.55
N VAL A 366 -6.92 -1.36 8.92
CA VAL A 366 -6.16 -1.95 10.02
C VAL A 366 -5.48 -3.22 9.54
N GLN A 367 -4.21 -3.35 9.83
CA GLN A 367 -3.44 -4.57 9.58
C GLN A 367 -3.22 -5.34 10.87
N TYR A 368 -3.56 -6.62 10.83
CA TYR A 368 -3.43 -7.56 11.93
C TYR A 368 -2.49 -8.70 11.60
N ALA A 369 -1.87 -9.28 12.62
CA ALA A 369 -1.23 -10.58 12.55
C ALA A 369 -1.90 -11.52 13.55
N VAL A 370 -2.22 -12.73 13.11
CA VAL A 370 -2.82 -13.78 13.93
C VAL A 370 -1.80 -14.90 14.09
N LYS A 371 -1.41 -15.18 15.34
CA LYS A 371 -0.53 -16.28 15.68
C LYS A 371 -1.07 -17.02 16.90
N ASP A 372 -1.21 -18.34 16.79
CA ASP A 372 -1.74 -19.20 17.87
C ASP A 372 -3.08 -18.65 18.42
N GLU A 373 -4.01 -18.32 17.52
CA GLU A 373 -5.31 -17.69 17.77
C GLU A 373 -5.28 -16.32 18.48
N LYS A 374 -4.10 -15.77 18.72
CA LYS A 374 -3.94 -14.44 19.31
C LYS A 374 -3.82 -13.39 18.21
N VAL A 375 -4.61 -12.34 18.33
CA VAL A 375 -4.67 -11.21 17.39
C VAL A 375 -3.75 -10.09 17.87
N TYR A 376 -2.89 -9.62 16.98
CA TYR A 376 -1.99 -8.48 17.18
C TYR A 376 -2.27 -7.42 16.14
N VAL A 377 -2.33 -6.16 16.56
CA VAL A 377 -2.40 -5.03 15.62
C VAL A 377 -0.99 -4.66 15.17
N LEU A 378 -0.78 -4.58 13.85
CA LEU A 378 0.47 -4.14 13.27
C LEU A 378 0.49 -2.64 13.02
N GLU A 379 -0.60 -2.13 12.38
CA GLU A 379 -0.79 -0.70 12.13
C GLU A 379 -2.26 -0.36 11.90
N VAL A 380 -2.59 0.91 12.11
CA VAL A 380 -3.89 1.48 11.74
C VAL A 380 -3.68 2.71 10.85
N ASN A 381 -4.46 2.81 9.80
CA ASN A 381 -4.40 3.88 8.82
C ASN A 381 -5.78 4.52 8.69
N PRO A 382 -6.11 5.64 9.37
CA PRO A 382 -7.41 6.31 9.25
C PRO A 382 -7.51 7.11 7.94
N ARG A 383 -7.37 6.42 6.84
CA ARG A 383 -7.36 6.91 5.46
C ARG A 383 -7.73 5.80 4.49
N ALA A 384 -7.80 6.14 3.20
CA ALA A 384 -7.90 5.14 2.14
C ALA A 384 -6.72 4.15 2.18
N SER A 385 -6.98 2.92 1.79
CA SER A 385 -6.02 1.84 1.69
C SER A 385 -5.91 1.34 0.25
N ARG A 386 -4.93 0.49 -0.01
CA ARG A 386 -4.79 -0.18 -1.30
C ARG A 386 -5.86 -1.24 -1.54
N THR A 387 -6.43 -1.79 -0.49
CA THR A 387 -7.45 -2.84 -0.57
C THR A 387 -8.86 -2.30 -0.84
N VAL A 388 -9.12 -1.00 -0.61
CA VAL A 388 -10.44 -0.39 -0.81
C VAL A 388 -11.03 -0.61 -2.21
N PRO A 389 -10.29 -0.45 -3.33
CA PRO A 389 -10.85 -0.71 -4.66
C PRO A 389 -11.24 -2.18 -4.85
N PHE A 390 -10.40 -3.10 -4.39
CA PHE A 390 -10.67 -4.53 -4.42
C PHE A 390 -11.89 -4.89 -3.59
N VAL A 391 -11.92 -4.48 -2.32
CA VAL A 391 -13.05 -4.74 -1.40
C VAL A 391 -14.35 -4.16 -1.97
N SER A 392 -14.32 -2.91 -2.46
CA SER A 392 -15.50 -2.27 -3.05
C SER A 392 -16.12 -3.09 -4.17
N LYS A 393 -15.27 -3.61 -5.07
CA LYS A 393 -15.70 -4.48 -6.17
C LYS A 393 -16.12 -5.86 -5.70
N ALA A 394 -15.42 -6.42 -4.70
CA ALA A 394 -15.72 -7.73 -4.16
C ALA A 394 -17.07 -7.81 -3.44
N ILE A 395 -17.52 -6.73 -2.80
CA ILE A 395 -18.80 -6.70 -2.06
C ILE A 395 -19.91 -5.91 -2.77
N GLY A 396 -19.64 -5.33 -3.95
CA GLY A 396 -20.60 -4.51 -4.70
C GLY A 396 -20.95 -3.15 -4.07
N VAL A 397 -20.12 -2.65 -3.15
CA VAL A 397 -20.37 -1.37 -2.46
C VAL A 397 -19.22 -0.40 -2.71
N PRO A 398 -19.46 0.79 -3.25
CA PRO A 398 -18.43 1.77 -3.57
C PRO A 398 -17.95 2.50 -2.31
N LEU A 399 -17.11 1.86 -1.49
CA LEU A 399 -16.68 2.36 -0.18
C LEU A 399 -16.06 3.76 -0.24
N ALA A 400 -15.27 4.08 -1.28
CA ALA A 400 -14.68 5.40 -1.44
C ALA A 400 -15.74 6.49 -1.68
N LYS A 401 -16.81 6.20 -2.46
CA LYS A 401 -17.94 7.10 -2.64
C LYS A 401 -18.67 7.35 -1.33
N LEU A 402 -18.99 6.28 -0.59
CA LEU A 402 -19.65 6.41 0.71
C LEU A 402 -18.80 7.23 1.69
N ALA A 403 -17.50 6.97 1.73
CA ALA A 403 -16.58 7.71 2.60
C ALA A 403 -16.52 9.20 2.26
N ALA A 404 -16.48 9.57 0.98
CA ALA A 404 -16.52 10.97 0.56
C ALA A 404 -17.80 11.67 1.01
N LYS A 405 -18.95 11.00 0.87
CA LYS A 405 -20.26 11.53 1.35
C LYS A 405 -20.30 11.65 2.88
N VAL A 406 -19.70 10.69 3.60
CA VAL A 406 -19.53 10.78 5.05
C VAL A 406 -18.66 11.97 5.43
N MET A 407 -17.50 12.17 4.77
CA MET A 407 -16.64 13.32 5.01
C MET A 407 -17.34 14.64 4.74
N ALA A 408 -18.26 14.67 3.77
CA ALA A 408 -19.10 15.83 3.46
C ALA A 408 -20.26 16.07 4.44
N GLY A 409 -20.42 15.21 5.47
CA GLY A 409 -21.36 15.40 6.57
C GLY A 409 -22.55 14.44 6.64
N LYS A 410 -22.68 13.48 5.69
CA LYS A 410 -23.71 12.45 5.77
C LYS A 410 -23.33 11.36 6.78
N THR A 411 -24.32 10.69 7.35
CA THR A 411 -24.13 9.53 8.21
C THR A 411 -24.23 8.23 7.41
N LEU A 412 -23.62 7.16 7.90
CA LEU A 412 -23.76 5.83 7.30
C LEU A 412 -25.22 5.34 7.30
N ALA A 413 -26.00 5.75 8.29
CA ALA A 413 -27.43 5.46 8.35
C ALA A 413 -28.20 6.12 7.19
N GLU A 414 -27.94 7.40 6.90
CA GLU A 414 -28.53 8.10 5.76
C GLU A 414 -28.12 7.48 4.41
N LEU A 415 -26.92 6.91 4.35
CA LEU A 415 -26.41 6.24 3.15
C LEU A 415 -26.84 4.76 3.03
N GLY A 416 -27.58 4.24 4.03
CA GLY A 416 -28.07 2.86 4.03
C GLY A 416 -26.99 1.79 4.25
N PHE A 417 -25.79 2.17 4.69
CA PHE A 417 -24.68 1.26 4.92
C PHE A 417 -24.37 1.11 6.42
N THR A 418 -25.13 0.24 7.08
CA THR A 418 -25.08 0.06 8.54
C THR A 418 -24.62 -1.32 8.99
N LYS A 419 -24.38 -2.23 8.05
CA LYS A 419 -24.00 -3.62 8.34
C LYS A 419 -22.91 -4.11 7.41
N GLU A 420 -22.00 -4.96 7.93
CA GLU A 420 -21.00 -5.70 7.15
C GLU A 420 -21.69 -6.59 6.12
N ILE A 421 -21.23 -6.52 4.88
CA ILE A 421 -21.64 -7.44 3.81
C ILE A 421 -20.69 -8.63 3.81
N ARG A 422 -21.26 -9.83 3.89
CA ARG A 422 -20.52 -11.10 3.81
C ARG A 422 -20.98 -11.83 2.57
N PRO A 423 -20.17 -11.83 1.50
CA PRO A 423 -20.53 -12.55 0.29
C PRO A 423 -20.57 -14.05 0.53
N ASP A 424 -21.40 -14.75 -0.20
CA ASP A 424 -21.50 -16.21 -0.23
C ASP A 424 -20.56 -16.85 -1.27
N TYR A 425 -19.63 -16.07 -1.79
CA TYR A 425 -18.56 -16.44 -2.71
C TYR A 425 -17.22 -15.95 -2.19
N PHE A 426 -16.14 -16.44 -2.78
CA PHE A 426 -14.78 -16.00 -2.50
C PHE A 426 -14.30 -15.03 -3.57
N ALA A 427 -13.68 -13.95 -3.11
CA ALA A 427 -12.91 -13.03 -3.92
C ALA A 427 -11.42 -13.19 -3.59
N VAL A 428 -10.61 -13.55 -4.57
CA VAL A 428 -9.17 -13.68 -4.42
C VAL A 428 -8.47 -12.54 -5.14
N LYS A 429 -7.74 -11.73 -4.38
CA LYS A 429 -6.81 -10.72 -4.88
C LYS A 429 -5.49 -11.40 -5.22
N GLU A 430 -4.97 -11.14 -6.39
CA GLU A 430 -3.62 -11.54 -6.80
C GLU A 430 -2.86 -10.32 -7.31
N SER A 431 -1.58 -10.22 -6.95
CA SER A 431 -0.75 -9.09 -7.33
C SER A 431 -0.07 -9.34 -8.67
N VAL A 432 0.08 -8.28 -9.47
CA VAL A 432 0.77 -8.33 -10.75
C VAL A 432 2.18 -7.76 -10.60
N PHE A 433 3.17 -8.52 -11.03
CA PHE A 433 4.57 -8.18 -10.90
C PHE A 433 5.27 -7.99 -12.24
N PRO A 434 6.14 -6.98 -12.40
CA PRO A 434 6.90 -6.75 -13.63
C PRO A 434 8.19 -7.58 -13.72
N PHE A 435 8.28 -8.72 -13.01
CA PHE A 435 9.52 -9.50 -12.89
C PHE A 435 10.08 -9.97 -14.24
N ASN A 436 9.21 -10.20 -15.22
CA ASN A 436 9.62 -10.56 -16.57
C ASN A 436 10.38 -9.46 -17.32
N ARG A 437 10.31 -8.20 -16.85
CA ARG A 437 11.03 -7.04 -17.42
C ARG A 437 12.40 -6.81 -16.76
N PHE A 438 12.63 -7.38 -15.57
CA PHE A 438 13.84 -7.18 -14.76
C PHE A 438 14.61 -8.50 -14.66
N HIS A 439 15.36 -8.83 -15.72
CA HIS A 439 16.13 -10.07 -15.78
C HIS A 439 17.14 -10.19 -14.63
N GLY A 440 17.17 -11.34 -13.98
CA GLY A 440 18.14 -11.66 -12.92
C GLY A 440 17.79 -11.15 -11.53
N GLN A 441 16.71 -10.38 -11.36
CA GLN A 441 16.22 -10.02 -10.03
C GLN A 441 15.44 -11.16 -9.40
N ASP A 442 15.67 -11.39 -8.10
CA ASP A 442 14.91 -12.37 -7.33
C ASP A 442 13.46 -11.92 -7.16
N ILE A 443 12.55 -12.88 -7.24
CA ILE A 443 11.10 -12.66 -7.13
C ILE A 443 10.57 -12.83 -5.71
N LEU A 444 11.43 -13.06 -4.73
CA LEU A 444 10.99 -13.20 -3.34
C LEU A 444 10.30 -11.92 -2.87
N LEU A 445 9.11 -12.11 -2.34
CA LEU A 445 8.35 -11.04 -1.73
C LEU A 445 8.95 -10.69 -0.36
N SER A 446 8.81 -9.44 0.02
CA SER A 446 9.40 -8.86 1.22
C SER A 446 8.48 -7.77 1.77
N PRO A 447 8.81 -7.13 2.90
CA PRO A 447 8.06 -5.96 3.36
C PRO A 447 8.07 -4.77 2.38
N GLU A 448 8.99 -4.74 1.40
CA GLU A 448 9.03 -3.71 0.35
C GLU A 448 8.16 -4.10 -0.83
N MET A 449 7.24 -3.20 -1.23
CA MET A 449 6.31 -3.40 -2.34
C MET A 449 7.02 -3.47 -3.69
N ARG A 450 6.64 -4.46 -4.52
CA ARG A 450 7.17 -4.69 -5.88
C ARG A 450 6.10 -4.80 -6.96
N SER A 451 4.84 -4.97 -6.58
CA SER A 451 3.71 -5.07 -7.52
C SER A 451 3.44 -3.75 -8.24
N THR A 452 2.87 -3.87 -9.44
CA THR A 452 2.45 -2.74 -10.29
C THR A 452 0.94 -2.64 -10.44
N GLY A 453 0.20 -3.58 -9.90
CA GLY A 453 -1.25 -3.64 -9.94
C GLY A 453 -1.77 -4.94 -9.34
N GLU A 454 -3.07 -5.13 -9.42
CA GLU A 454 -3.76 -6.30 -8.87
C GLU A 454 -4.87 -6.78 -9.79
N VAL A 455 -5.23 -8.05 -9.64
CA VAL A 455 -6.35 -8.69 -10.35
C VAL A 455 -7.25 -9.42 -9.36
N MET A 456 -8.44 -9.82 -9.80
CA MET A 456 -9.45 -10.47 -8.98
C MET A 456 -9.93 -11.78 -9.62
N GLY A 457 -10.03 -12.82 -8.80
CA GLY A 457 -10.77 -14.04 -9.12
C GLY A 457 -11.98 -14.18 -8.22
N LEU A 458 -13.17 -14.42 -8.80
CA LEU A 458 -14.44 -14.59 -8.09
C LEU A 458 -15.05 -15.95 -8.39
N ASP A 459 -15.39 -16.70 -7.36
CA ASP A 459 -16.18 -17.95 -7.49
C ASP A 459 -16.77 -18.36 -6.14
N ALA A 460 -17.81 -19.21 -6.15
CA ALA A 460 -18.34 -19.86 -4.97
C ALA A 460 -17.35 -20.89 -4.37
N ASP A 461 -16.49 -21.48 -5.22
CA ASP A 461 -15.39 -22.37 -4.80
C ASP A 461 -14.08 -21.58 -4.71
N LEU A 462 -13.43 -21.62 -3.53
CA LEU A 462 -12.18 -20.91 -3.29
C LEU A 462 -11.06 -21.34 -4.25
N GLY A 463 -10.96 -22.63 -4.58
CA GLY A 463 -9.94 -23.12 -5.51
C GLY A 463 -10.13 -22.57 -6.91
N VAL A 464 -11.39 -22.49 -7.39
CA VAL A 464 -11.71 -21.87 -8.69
C VAL A 464 -11.44 -20.36 -8.65
N ALA A 465 -11.82 -19.65 -7.57
CA ALA A 465 -11.52 -18.22 -7.40
C ALA A 465 -10.01 -17.96 -7.45
N TYR A 466 -9.21 -18.76 -6.73
CA TYR A 466 -7.76 -18.68 -6.77
C TYR A 466 -7.19 -18.97 -8.18
N ALA A 467 -7.67 -20.01 -8.85
CA ALA A 467 -7.22 -20.31 -10.20
C ALA A 467 -7.55 -19.20 -11.21
N LYS A 468 -8.71 -18.53 -11.07
CA LYS A 468 -9.09 -17.37 -11.88
C LYS A 468 -8.15 -16.19 -11.61
N SER A 469 -7.77 -15.92 -10.35
CA SER A 469 -6.82 -14.85 -10.02
C SER A 469 -5.44 -15.12 -10.61
N GLN A 470 -4.97 -16.36 -10.55
CA GLN A 470 -3.70 -16.77 -11.18
C GLN A 470 -3.72 -16.60 -12.71
N MET A 471 -4.81 -16.99 -13.38
CA MET A 471 -4.98 -16.77 -14.81
C MET A 471 -4.94 -15.27 -15.16
N ALA A 472 -5.65 -14.46 -14.39
CA ALA A 472 -5.67 -13.01 -14.59
C ALA A 472 -4.30 -12.35 -14.36
N ALA A 473 -3.48 -12.88 -13.44
CA ALA A 473 -2.09 -12.47 -13.21
C ALA A 473 -1.09 -13.06 -14.21
N SER A 474 -1.57 -13.73 -15.28
CA SER A 474 -0.74 -14.41 -16.28
C SER A 474 0.12 -15.57 -15.73
N SER A 475 -0.31 -16.18 -14.64
CA SER A 475 0.34 -17.32 -13.97
C SER A 475 -0.59 -18.55 -13.98
N THR A 476 -0.98 -19.02 -15.18
CA THR A 476 -1.95 -20.10 -15.33
C THR A 476 -1.47 -21.40 -14.70
N LEU A 477 -2.28 -21.98 -13.82
CA LEU A 477 -1.99 -23.24 -13.14
C LEU A 477 -2.02 -24.43 -14.12
N PRO A 478 -1.03 -25.34 -14.08
CA PRO A 478 -0.97 -26.48 -14.98
C PRO A 478 -1.98 -27.56 -14.60
N ALA A 479 -2.57 -28.22 -15.61
CA ALA A 479 -3.49 -29.35 -15.38
C ALA A 479 -2.78 -30.69 -15.14
N ARG A 480 -1.53 -30.86 -15.62
CA ARG A 480 -0.72 -32.09 -15.56
C ARG A 480 0.76 -31.77 -15.76
N GLY A 481 1.62 -32.73 -15.50
CA GLY A 481 3.05 -32.67 -15.79
C GLY A 481 3.90 -32.91 -14.56
N LYS A 482 5.05 -32.23 -14.47
CA LYS A 482 6.01 -32.39 -13.36
C LYS A 482 6.03 -31.15 -12.46
N VAL A 483 6.11 -31.40 -11.15
CA VAL A 483 6.30 -30.37 -10.13
C VAL A 483 7.71 -30.49 -9.54
N PHE A 484 8.50 -29.46 -9.68
CA PHE A 484 9.80 -29.38 -9.02
C PHE A 484 9.64 -28.81 -7.61
N ILE A 485 10.23 -29.49 -6.62
CA ILE A 485 10.13 -29.14 -5.20
C ILE A 485 11.52 -29.02 -4.60
N SER A 486 11.86 -27.83 -4.12
CA SER A 486 13.09 -27.57 -3.36
C SER A 486 12.79 -26.58 -2.24
N VAL A 487 12.82 -27.06 -1.00
CA VAL A 487 12.45 -26.28 0.18
C VAL A 487 13.61 -26.15 1.16
N SER A 488 13.60 -25.07 1.94
CA SER A 488 14.52 -24.84 3.05
C SER A 488 14.37 -25.90 4.15
N ASP A 489 15.36 -26.02 5.02
CA ASP A 489 15.34 -26.99 6.12
C ASP A 489 14.16 -26.75 7.09
N ALA A 490 13.78 -25.49 7.31
CA ALA A 490 12.64 -25.14 8.14
C ALA A 490 11.32 -25.72 7.64
N HIS A 491 11.13 -25.79 6.31
CA HIS A 491 9.89 -26.26 5.68
C HIS A 491 9.87 -27.77 5.39
N LYS A 492 10.95 -28.50 5.65
CA LYS A 492 11.03 -29.95 5.38
C LYS A 492 9.99 -30.78 6.14
N LYS A 493 9.61 -30.34 7.34
CA LYS A 493 8.58 -31.04 8.14
C LYS A 493 7.20 -31.01 7.49
N ASP A 494 6.87 -29.96 6.74
CA ASP A 494 5.52 -29.69 6.22
C ASP A 494 5.40 -29.96 4.71
N VAL A 495 6.53 -30.06 3.98
CA VAL A 495 6.54 -30.21 2.51
C VAL A 495 5.88 -31.50 2.02
N ALA A 496 5.96 -32.60 2.79
CA ALA A 496 5.40 -33.88 2.40
C ALA A 496 3.87 -33.83 2.22
N ALA A 497 3.17 -33.08 3.07
CA ALA A 497 1.74 -32.89 2.97
C ALA A 497 1.35 -32.12 1.70
N VAL A 498 2.12 -31.08 1.34
CA VAL A 498 1.88 -30.31 0.11
C VAL A 498 2.22 -31.13 -1.14
N ALA A 499 3.37 -31.82 -1.13
CA ALA A 499 3.79 -32.69 -2.24
C ALA A 499 2.78 -33.82 -2.52
N LYS A 500 2.15 -34.35 -1.45
CA LYS A 500 1.10 -35.34 -1.58
C LYS A 500 -0.11 -34.82 -2.35
N LEU A 501 -0.53 -33.57 -2.12
CA LEU A 501 -1.64 -32.98 -2.89
C LEU A 501 -1.35 -33.00 -4.40
N PHE A 502 -0.14 -32.62 -4.82
CA PHE A 502 0.24 -32.67 -6.24
C PHE A 502 0.32 -34.11 -6.77
N SER A 503 0.88 -35.03 -5.98
CA SER A 503 0.94 -36.46 -6.35
C SER A 503 -0.47 -37.07 -6.53
N ASP A 504 -1.39 -36.76 -5.61
CA ASP A 504 -2.80 -37.24 -5.69
C ASP A 504 -3.53 -36.63 -6.90
N LEU A 505 -3.11 -35.45 -7.36
CA LEU A 505 -3.58 -34.80 -8.58
C LEU A 505 -2.92 -35.38 -9.87
N GLY A 506 -2.01 -36.36 -9.73
CA GLY A 506 -1.39 -37.06 -10.86
C GLY A 506 -0.16 -36.35 -11.43
N PHE A 507 0.47 -35.44 -10.68
CA PHE A 507 1.76 -34.85 -11.05
C PHE A 507 2.92 -35.75 -10.68
N GLU A 508 3.94 -35.80 -11.53
CA GLU A 508 5.23 -36.38 -11.22
C GLU A 508 6.05 -35.41 -10.33
N LEU A 509 6.61 -35.90 -9.25
CA LEU A 509 7.41 -35.08 -8.33
C LEU A 509 8.88 -35.15 -8.71
N VAL A 510 9.53 -34.00 -8.80
CA VAL A 510 10.98 -33.85 -9.04
C VAL A 510 11.58 -33.04 -7.88
N ALA A 511 12.66 -33.50 -7.28
CA ALA A 511 13.26 -32.79 -6.15
C ALA A 511 14.79 -32.95 -6.08
N THR A 512 15.46 -31.95 -5.46
CA THR A 512 16.88 -32.07 -5.07
C THR A 512 17.05 -33.06 -3.94
N ALA A 513 18.25 -33.66 -3.78
CA ALA A 513 18.52 -34.76 -2.87
C ALA A 513 17.98 -34.58 -1.44
N GLY A 514 18.16 -33.38 -0.84
CA GLY A 514 17.70 -33.11 0.54
C GLY A 514 16.17 -33.15 0.68
N THR A 515 15.44 -32.56 -0.26
CA THR A 515 13.96 -32.57 -0.28
C THR A 515 13.46 -33.97 -0.70
N ALA A 516 14.10 -34.62 -1.69
CA ALA A 516 13.72 -35.97 -2.14
C ALA A 516 13.77 -36.98 -0.99
N ASN A 517 14.82 -36.95 -0.15
CA ASN A 517 14.93 -37.84 1.02
C ASN A 517 13.71 -37.72 1.98
N VAL A 518 13.19 -36.50 2.18
CA VAL A 518 12.02 -36.27 3.03
C VAL A 518 10.76 -36.82 2.39
N LEU A 519 10.57 -36.55 1.10
CA LEU A 519 9.38 -37.01 0.36
C LEU A 519 9.34 -38.54 0.22
N GLU A 520 10.48 -39.17 -0.06
CA GLU A 520 10.59 -40.63 -0.16
C GLU A 520 10.33 -41.31 1.19
N LYS A 521 10.85 -40.73 2.32
CA LYS A 521 10.52 -41.22 3.66
C LYS A 521 9.03 -41.13 3.99
N ALA A 522 8.32 -40.17 3.38
CA ALA A 522 6.87 -40.04 3.49
C ALA A 522 6.10 -40.96 2.50
N GLY A 523 6.80 -41.85 1.79
CA GLY A 523 6.18 -42.82 0.85
C GLY A 523 5.84 -42.25 -0.52
N LEU A 524 6.33 -41.07 -0.90
CA LEU A 524 6.08 -40.45 -2.19
C LEU A 524 7.13 -40.88 -3.22
N LYS A 525 6.69 -41.14 -4.46
CA LYS A 525 7.61 -41.43 -5.59
C LYS A 525 8.17 -40.10 -6.11
N VAL A 526 9.50 -39.97 -6.13
CA VAL A 526 10.20 -38.73 -6.49
C VAL A 526 11.30 -39.01 -7.50
N GLN A 527 11.35 -38.26 -8.58
CA GLN A 527 12.50 -38.21 -9.49
C GLN A 527 13.56 -37.28 -8.86
N ARG A 528 14.76 -37.79 -8.60
CA ARG A 528 15.88 -36.97 -8.10
C ARG A 528 16.51 -36.17 -9.23
N THR A 529 16.89 -34.93 -8.93
CA THR A 529 17.66 -34.07 -9.81
C THR A 529 18.87 -33.46 -9.11
N MET A 530 19.90 -33.14 -9.85
CA MET A 530 21.11 -32.49 -9.36
C MET A 530 20.85 -31.03 -9.01
N LYS A 531 21.58 -30.50 -8.02
CA LYS A 531 21.69 -29.06 -7.81
C LYS A 531 22.50 -28.43 -8.94
N LEU A 532 22.40 -27.12 -9.06
CA LEU A 532 23.01 -26.35 -10.15
C LEU A 532 24.53 -26.59 -10.29
N LEU A 533 25.24 -26.71 -9.16
CA LEU A 533 26.69 -26.89 -9.09
C LEU A 533 27.14 -28.35 -9.05
N GLU A 534 26.22 -29.31 -8.96
CA GLU A 534 26.50 -30.74 -8.83
C GLU A 534 26.65 -31.45 -10.19
N GLY A 535 26.13 -30.86 -11.26
CA GLY A 535 26.22 -31.44 -12.61
C GLY A 535 24.99 -31.19 -13.50
N ARG A 536 24.91 -31.96 -14.61
CA ARG A 536 23.81 -31.90 -15.59
C ARG A 536 23.31 -33.32 -15.91
N PRO A 537 22.00 -33.50 -16.25
CA PRO A 537 20.96 -32.47 -16.27
C PRO A 537 20.54 -32.04 -14.85
N ASN A 538 20.29 -30.74 -14.67
CA ASN A 538 19.78 -30.17 -13.41
C ASN A 538 18.45 -29.46 -13.66
N VAL A 539 17.87 -28.87 -12.60
CA VAL A 539 16.56 -28.23 -12.68
C VAL A 539 16.47 -27.11 -13.75
N ILE A 540 17.56 -26.38 -13.99
CA ILE A 540 17.59 -25.32 -15.01
C ILE A 540 17.43 -25.91 -16.42
N ASP A 541 18.03 -27.09 -16.67
CA ASP A 541 17.86 -27.79 -17.94
C ASP A 541 16.41 -28.22 -18.13
N PHE A 542 15.78 -28.79 -17.08
CA PHE A 542 14.36 -29.18 -17.12
C PHE A 542 13.41 -28.00 -17.32
N LEU A 543 13.66 -26.84 -16.68
CA LEU A 543 12.87 -25.63 -16.88
C LEU A 543 13.00 -25.08 -18.31
N LYS A 544 14.22 -24.99 -18.84
CA LYS A 544 14.47 -24.54 -20.21
C LYS A 544 13.86 -25.44 -21.26
N ASN A 545 13.85 -26.76 -21.00
CA ASN A 545 13.22 -27.76 -21.87
C ASN A 545 11.70 -27.85 -21.68
N LYS A 546 11.11 -27.02 -20.79
CA LYS A 546 9.68 -27.05 -20.44
C LYS A 546 9.18 -28.40 -19.91
N GLU A 547 10.06 -29.16 -19.26
CA GLU A 547 9.71 -30.44 -18.64
C GLU A 547 9.09 -30.28 -17.26
N ILE A 548 9.28 -29.12 -16.59
CA ILE A 548 8.66 -28.74 -15.32
C ILE A 548 7.51 -27.77 -15.61
N GLN A 549 6.32 -28.07 -15.09
CA GLN A 549 5.12 -27.24 -15.26
C GLN A 549 4.78 -26.41 -14.03
N PHE A 550 5.30 -26.75 -12.85
CA PHE A 550 5.13 -25.98 -11.63
C PHE A 550 6.37 -26.06 -10.74
N VAL A 551 6.71 -24.98 -10.07
CA VAL A 551 7.86 -24.90 -9.16
C VAL A 551 7.40 -24.59 -7.74
N ILE A 552 7.92 -25.30 -6.75
CA ILE A 552 7.81 -24.95 -5.34
C ILE A 552 9.25 -24.74 -4.84
N ASN A 553 9.60 -23.49 -4.55
CA ASN A 553 10.95 -23.14 -4.09
C ASN A 553 10.90 -22.14 -2.95
N THR A 554 11.03 -22.62 -1.71
CA THR A 554 11.04 -21.77 -0.52
C THR A 554 12.47 -21.33 -0.19
N PRO A 555 12.68 -20.06 0.24
CA PRO A 555 14.01 -19.52 0.50
C PRO A 555 14.69 -20.13 1.72
N SER A 556 16.02 -20.18 1.70
CA SER A 556 16.86 -20.67 2.80
C SER A 556 17.34 -19.52 3.71
N GLY A 557 16.41 -18.77 4.33
CA GLY A 557 16.75 -17.66 5.22
C GLY A 557 16.92 -16.31 4.51
N ALA A 558 17.49 -15.32 5.20
CA ALA A 558 17.58 -13.93 4.75
C ALA A 558 18.45 -13.71 3.50
N ALA A 559 19.47 -14.54 3.30
CA ALA A 559 20.31 -14.51 2.11
C ALA A 559 20.04 -15.76 1.26
N PRO A 560 19.15 -15.69 0.26
CA PRO A 560 18.90 -16.82 -0.62
C PRO A 560 20.18 -17.19 -1.38
N ARG A 561 20.40 -18.50 -1.54
CA ARG A 561 21.57 -19.01 -2.26
C ARG A 561 21.47 -18.64 -3.74
N GLU A 562 22.59 -18.42 -4.39
CA GLU A 562 22.63 -18.07 -5.84
C GLU A 562 21.89 -19.10 -6.72
N ASP A 563 21.94 -20.38 -6.35
CA ASP A 563 21.22 -21.45 -7.06
C ASP A 563 19.69 -21.31 -6.93
N GLU A 564 19.20 -20.89 -5.75
CA GLU A 564 17.76 -20.64 -5.53
C GLU A 564 17.27 -19.45 -6.35
N ILE A 565 18.02 -18.35 -6.36
CA ILE A 565 17.72 -17.17 -7.19
C ILE A 565 17.65 -17.58 -8.66
N LYS A 566 18.60 -18.38 -9.12
CA LYS A 566 18.67 -18.81 -10.52
C LYS A 566 17.51 -19.74 -10.91
N ILE A 567 17.04 -20.60 -10.00
CA ILE A 567 15.83 -21.41 -10.22
C ILE A 567 14.62 -20.51 -10.39
N ARG A 568 14.40 -19.58 -9.48
CA ARG A 568 13.24 -18.68 -9.49
C ARG A 568 13.23 -17.76 -10.71
N THR A 569 14.34 -17.14 -11.01
CA THR A 569 14.47 -16.26 -12.20
C THR A 569 14.31 -17.03 -13.51
N THR A 570 14.79 -18.29 -13.57
CA THR A 570 14.58 -19.14 -14.74
C THR A 570 13.11 -19.55 -14.89
N ALA A 571 12.42 -19.88 -13.80
CA ALA A 571 10.99 -20.21 -13.84
C ALA A 571 10.18 -19.03 -14.40
N VAL A 572 10.42 -17.80 -13.95
CA VAL A 572 9.79 -16.60 -14.50
C VAL A 572 10.10 -16.41 -15.97
N TYR A 573 11.38 -16.54 -16.36
CA TYR A 573 11.80 -16.39 -17.74
C TYR A 573 11.16 -17.40 -18.69
N THR A 574 10.96 -18.65 -18.23
CA THR A 574 10.31 -19.71 -19.03
C THR A 574 8.78 -19.68 -18.98
N GLY A 575 8.21 -18.77 -18.17
CA GLY A 575 6.75 -18.68 -17.94
C GLY A 575 6.21 -19.85 -17.11
N THR A 576 7.06 -20.51 -16.30
CA THR A 576 6.66 -21.60 -15.42
C THR A 576 6.12 -21.04 -14.11
N PRO A 577 4.85 -21.32 -13.73
CA PRO A 577 4.29 -20.88 -12.45
C PRO A 577 5.13 -21.36 -11.26
N ILE A 578 5.26 -20.51 -10.26
CA ILE A 578 6.10 -20.77 -9.09
C ILE A 578 5.42 -20.32 -7.80
N ALA A 579 5.49 -21.14 -6.77
CA ALA A 579 5.16 -20.78 -5.40
C ALA A 579 6.45 -20.70 -4.56
N THR A 580 6.63 -19.59 -3.87
CA THR A 580 7.77 -19.36 -2.97
C THR A 580 7.46 -19.69 -1.52
N THR A 581 6.20 -20.06 -1.22
CA THR A 581 5.70 -20.47 0.10
C THR A 581 4.94 -21.80 0.01
N LEU A 582 4.86 -22.54 1.12
CA LEU A 582 4.03 -23.76 1.16
C LEU A 582 2.54 -23.45 1.18
N SER A 583 2.12 -22.30 1.73
CA SER A 583 0.74 -21.83 1.69
C SER A 583 0.30 -21.52 0.26
N GLY A 584 1.08 -20.77 -0.52
CA GLY A 584 0.84 -20.51 -1.93
C GLY A 584 0.81 -21.81 -2.76
N ALA A 585 1.74 -22.75 -2.49
CA ALA A 585 1.74 -24.07 -3.15
C ALA A 585 0.48 -24.89 -2.82
N ARG A 586 -0.01 -24.82 -1.58
CA ARG A 586 -1.27 -25.47 -1.18
C ARG A 586 -2.47 -24.83 -1.88
N ALA A 587 -2.53 -23.51 -1.95
CA ALA A 587 -3.58 -22.78 -2.68
C ALA A 587 -3.57 -23.17 -4.17
N ALA A 588 -2.39 -23.27 -4.80
CA ALA A 588 -2.26 -23.73 -6.18
C ALA A 588 -2.77 -25.17 -6.38
N ALA A 589 -2.44 -26.08 -5.46
CA ALA A 589 -2.96 -27.46 -5.52
C ALA A 589 -4.49 -27.51 -5.40
N LEU A 590 -5.09 -26.71 -4.51
CA LEU A 590 -6.54 -26.59 -4.38
C LEU A 590 -7.17 -26.02 -5.67
N GLY A 591 -6.55 -25.00 -6.26
CA GLY A 591 -6.99 -24.44 -7.54
C GLY A 591 -6.97 -25.48 -8.67
N ILE A 592 -5.88 -26.25 -8.79
CA ILE A 592 -5.77 -27.33 -9.78
C ILE A 592 -6.83 -28.41 -9.53
N ALA A 593 -7.05 -28.79 -8.28
CA ALA A 593 -8.07 -29.79 -7.91
C ALA A 593 -9.48 -29.33 -8.33
N ALA A 594 -9.82 -28.09 -8.03
CA ALA A 594 -11.10 -27.49 -8.36
C ALA A 594 -11.32 -27.42 -9.89
N LEU A 595 -10.32 -26.95 -10.63
CA LEU A 595 -10.37 -26.93 -12.10
C LEU A 595 -10.54 -28.31 -12.72
N LYS A 596 -9.89 -29.33 -12.18
CA LYS A 596 -10.05 -30.74 -12.67
C LYS A 596 -11.43 -31.29 -12.39
N LYS A 597 -12.07 -30.87 -11.29
CA LYS A 597 -13.38 -31.36 -10.87
C LYS A 597 -14.52 -30.72 -11.67
N SER A 598 -14.52 -29.43 -11.84
CA SER A 598 -15.66 -28.66 -12.36
C SER A 598 -15.32 -27.69 -13.50
N GLY A 599 -14.02 -27.52 -13.84
CA GLY A 599 -13.62 -26.45 -14.74
C GLY A 599 -13.83 -25.08 -14.10
N TYR A 600 -14.03 -24.06 -14.93
CA TYR A 600 -14.43 -22.73 -14.49
C TYR A 600 -15.48 -22.13 -15.42
N SER A 601 -16.30 -21.25 -14.87
CA SER A 601 -17.25 -20.43 -15.62
C SER A 601 -16.88 -18.97 -15.54
N VAL A 602 -17.34 -18.17 -16.48
CA VAL A 602 -17.16 -16.71 -16.50
C VAL A 602 -18.50 -16.06 -16.25
N LYS A 603 -18.51 -15.11 -15.29
CA LYS A 603 -19.65 -14.23 -15.00
C LYS A 603 -19.16 -12.80 -14.93
N THR A 604 -20.02 -11.85 -15.20
CA THR A 604 -19.70 -10.44 -14.92
C THR A 604 -19.66 -10.21 -13.41
N ILE A 605 -18.90 -9.20 -12.97
CA ILE A 605 -18.84 -8.87 -11.53
C ILE A 605 -20.23 -8.49 -10.98
N GLN A 606 -21.08 -7.90 -11.81
CA GLN A 606 -22.44 -7.50 -11.45
C GLN A 606 -23.39 -8.69 -11.20
N GLU A 607 -23.10 -9.88 -11.76
CA GLU A 607 -23.88 -11.09 -11.51
C GLU A 607 -23.58 -11.75 -10.15
N TYR A 608 -22.57 -11.25 -9.42
CA TYR A 608 -22.24 -11.69 -8.06
C TYR A 608 -22.92 -10.82 -6.98
N HIS A 609 -23.51 -9.66 -7.34
CA HIS A 609 -24.10 -8.67 -6.42
C HIS A 609 -25.62 -8.60 -6.48
#